data_b7f67fc23a796e769bbfc7ec80fc1f91
#
_entry.id   b7f67fc23a796e769bbfc7ec80fc1f91
#
_cell.length_a   1.000
_cell.length_b   1.000
_cell.length_c   1.000
_cell.angle_alpha   90.00
_cell.angle_beta   90.00
_cell.angle_gamma   90.00
#
_symmetry.space_group_name_H-M   'P 1'
#
loop_
_entity.id
_entity.type
_entity.pdbx_description
1 polymer ?
#
loop_
_entity_poly.entity_id
_entity_poly.type
_entity_poly.pdbx_seq_one_letter_code
_entity_poly.pdbx_strand_id
1 'polypeptide(L)'
;MHPRFGELVVDGAAPEPVAILVNGPSSSGKSTLCRALHERLIDIGTDDATVASVAFDDVVLLISDTLFPISFVALAGGDITRLVSREPHDGRAAWEYVDESATAGGGDGHPRVRLVLRNDTRRLLSGIHRGWGEHLALGTNLIIDHFLQDRDWSDEALDVIEKSGARIFSVGVYCSVHELERREASRADGELEGRPLGLARRSNELCHSHGLEYDVTVWTDQQTTEESVDAIVAALYSLENGAPRPRGNS
;
A
#
# COMPACT_ATOMS: atom_id res chain seq x y z
N MET A 1 -2.27 20.34 -24.58
CA MET A 1 -3.55 20.28 -23.84
C MET A 1 -3.69 18.79 -23.54
N HIS A 2 -3.40 18.37 -22.29
CA HIS A 2 -3.52 16.96 -21.89
C HIS A 2 -4.99 16.65 -21.65
N PRO A 3 -5.49 15.46 -22.04
CA PRO A 3 -6.83 15.03 -21.68
C PRO A 3 -6.93 14.98 -20.14
N ARG A 4 -8.07 15.32 -19.62
CA ARG A 4 -8.32 15.40 -18.18
C ARG A 4 -8.52 13.98 -17.63
N PHE A 5 -7.95 13.67 -16.48
CA PHE A 5 -8.18 12.43 -15.77
C PHE A 5 -9.69 12.25 -15.51
N GLY A 6 -10.28 11.15 -15.97
CA GLY A 6 -11.72 10.86 -15.82
C GLY A 6 -12.63 11.28 -16.96
N GLU A 7 -12.13 11.84 -18.07
CA GLU A 7 -12.94 12.23 -19.24
C GLU A 7 -13.16 11.12 -20.29
N LEU A 8 -13.10 9.86 -19.95
CA LEU A 8 -13.55 8.79 -20.86
C LEU A 8 -15.07 8.64 -20.81
N VAL A 9 -15.77 9.60 -21.44
CA VAL A 9 -17.18 9.42 -21.79
C VAL A 9 -17.25 8.64 -23.09
N VAL A 10 -17.47 7.34 -23.00
CA VAL A 10 -17.94 6.55 -24.12
C VAL A 10 -19.46 6.52 -24.05
N ASP A 11 -20.11 7.19 -25.01
CA ASP A 11 -21.55 7.13 -25.25
C ASP A 11 -22.49 7.50 -24.06
N GLY A 12 -22.18 8.57 -23.29
CA GLY A 12 -23.11 9.08 -22.26
C GLY A 12 -23.19 8.27 -20.97
N ALA A 13 -22.31 7.27 -20.80
CA ALA A 13 -22.10 6.58 -19.52
C ALA A 13 -21.18 7.41 -18.62
N ALA A 14 -21.40 7.36 -17.30
CA ALA A 14 -20.43 7.91 -16.34
C ALA A 14 -19.05 7.25 -16.53
N PRO A 15 -17.94 8.00 -16.37
CA PRO A 15 -16.62 7.46 -16.51
C PRO A 15 -16.41 6.29 -15.50
N GLU A 16 -15.78 5.22 -15.97
CA GLU A 16 -15.47 4.06 -15.15
C GLU A 16 -14.45 4.47 -14.07
N PRO A 17 -14.73 4.24 -12.78
CA PRO A 17 -13.80 4.61 -11.71
C PRO A 17 -12.50 3.80 -11.80
N VAL A 18 -11.42 4.36 -11.31
CA VAL A 18 -10.09 3.75 -11.33
C VAL A 18 -9.61 3.48 -9.91
N ALA A 19 -9.18 2.24 -9.67
CA ALA A 19 -8.45 1.85 -8.48
C ALA A 19 -6.94 1.78 -8.80
N ILE A 20 -6.17 2.72 -8.30
CA ILE A 20 -4.70 2.72 -8.41
C ILE A 20 -4.16 1.91 -7.24
N LEU A 21 -3.86 0.63 -7.46
CA LEU A 21 -3.37 -0.29 -6.44
C LEU A 21 -1.84 -0.23 -6.38
N VAL A 22 -1.32 0.38 -5.33
CA VAL A 22 0.13 0.54 -5.10
C VAL A 22 0.61 -0.54 -4.14
N ASN A 23 1.39 -1.48 -4.64
CA ASN A 23 1.94 -2.59 -3.88
C ASN A 23 3.47 -2.52 -3.78
N GLY A 24 4.01 -2.92 -2.65
CA GLY A 24 5.45 -2.99 -2.41
C GLY A 24 5.78 -3.26 -0.94
N PRO A 25 7.04 -3.53 -0.61
CA PRO A 25 7.45 -3.95 0.73
C PRO A 25 7.35 -2.85 1.78
N SER A 26 7.45 -3.22 3.05
CA SER A 26 7.68 -2.28 4.15
C SER A 26 8.94 -1.46 3.87
N SER A 27 8.95 -0.21 4.28
CA SER A 27 10.08 0.72 4.09
C SER A 27 10.41 1.08 2.62
N SER A 28 9.63 0.66 1.63
CA SER A 28 9.86 1.01 0.21
C SER A 28 9.51 2.46 -0.14
N GLY A 29 8.83 3.21 0.74
CA GLY A 29 8.41 4.58 0.44
C GLY A 29 7.02 4.70 -0.20
N LYS A 30 6.24 3.63 -0.25
CA LYS A 30 4.87 3.62 -0.82
C LYS A 30 4.00 4.78 -0.34
N SER A 31 3.89 4.97 0.98
CA SER A 31 3.00 5.99 1.54
C SER A 31 3.42 7.41 1.15
N THR A 32 4.73 7.67 1.03
CA THR A 32 5.25 8.93 0.50
C THR A 32 4.87 9.10 -0.97
N LEU A 33 5.02 8.04 -1.76
CA LEU A 33 4.66 8.01 -3.18
C LEU A 33 3.15 8.21 -3.37
N CYS A 34 2.31 7.50 -2.61
CA CYS A 34 0.86 7.63 -2.68
C CYS A 34 0.38 9.05 -2.36
N ARG A 35 1.00 9.70 -1.35
CA ARG A 35 0.70 11.09 -1.01
C ARG A 35 1.04 12.04 -2.16
N ALA A 36 2.25 11.94 -2.70
CA ALA A 36 2.69 12.78 -3.81
C ALA A 36 1.85 12.53 -5.08
N LEU A 37 1.49 11.28 -5.35
CA LEU A 37 0.59 10.93 -6.45
C LEU A 37 -0.80 11.54 -6.25
N HIS A 38 -1.34 11.47 -5.03
CA HIS A 38 -2.64 12.06 -4.71
C HIS A 38 -2.64 13.58 -4.93
N GLU A 39 -1.63 14.29 -4.42
CA GLU A 39 -1.45 15.72 -4.66
C GLU A 39 -1.39 16.03 -6.16
N ARG A 40 -0.59 15.28 -6.92
CA ARG A 40 -0.46 15.46 -8.37
C ARG A 40 -1.79 15.22 -9.11
N LEU A 41 -2.54 14.18 -8.75
CA LEU A 41 -3.82 13.88 -9.40
C LEU A 41 -4.90 14.92 -9.08
N ILE A 42 -4.90 15.52 -7.90
CA ILE A 42 -5.75 16.66 -7.57
C ILE A 42 -5.38 17.87 -8.44
N ASP A 43 -4.09 18.19 -8.58
CA ASP A 43 -3.62 19.36 -9.35
C ASP A 43 -3.96 19.27 -10.85
N ILE A 44 -3.93 18.05 -11.42
CA ILE A 44 -4.25 17.82 -12.85
C ILE A 44 -5.70 17.39 -13.07
N GLY A 45 -6.44 17.13 -11.99
CA GLY A 45 -7.83 16.66 -12.01
C GLY A 45 -8.80 17.72 -12.53
N THR A 46 -10.00 17.25 -12.88
CA THR A 46 -11.14 18.11 -13.20
C THR A 46 -11.99 18.30 -11.96
N ASP A 47 -12.80 19.35 -11.94
CA ASP A 47 -13.69 19.71 -10.84
C ASP A 47 -14.69 18.59 -10.43
N ASP A 48 -14.88 17.56 -11.28
CA ASP A 48 -15.86 16.50 -11.09
C ASP A 48 -15.29 15.13 -10.68
N ALA A 49 -13.96 14.94 -10.69
CA ALA A 49 -13.36 13.64 -10.38
C ALA A 49 -12.86 13.59 -8.92
N THR A 50 -13.57 12.87 -8.06
CA THR A 50 -13.14 12.61 -6.69
C THR A 50 -12.05 11.53 -6.67
N VAL A 51 -10.90 11.87 -6.11
CA VAL A 51 -9.81 10.92 -5.83
C VAL A 51 -9.60 10.86 -4.32
N ALA A 52 -9.71 9.67 -3.74
CA ALA A 52 -9.41 9.45 -2.33
C ALA A 52 -8.18 8.54 -2.19
N SER A 53 -7.40 8.73 -1.12
CA SER A 53 -6.29 7.86 -0.78
C SER A 53 -6.65 7.05 0.47
N VAL A 54 -6.45 5.74 0.39
CA VAL A 54 -6.69 4.79 1.48
C VAL A 54 -5.46 3.91 1.67
N ALA A 55 -5.19 3.49 2.89
CA ALA A 55 -3.99 2.72 3.20
C ALA A 55 -4.30 1.45 4.00
N PHE A 56 -3.42 0.44 3.87
CA PHE A 56 -3.45 -0.73 4.74
C PHE A 56 -3.35 -0.34 6.23
N ASP A 57 -2.57 0.68 6.53
CA ASP A 57 -2.40 1.17 7.90
C ASP A 57 -3.70 1.76 8.50
N ASP A 58 -4.74 2.04 7.70
CA ASP A 58 -6.07 2.43 8.19
C ASP A 58 -6.73 1.34 9.03
N VAL A 59 -6.38 0.06 8.81
CA VAL A 59 -6.76 -1.06 9.70
C VAL A 59 -6.38 -0.77 11.13
N VAL A 60 -5.22 -0.17 11.32
CA VAL A 60 -4.64 0.17 12.61
C VAL A 60 -5.53 1.15 13.39
N LEU A 61 -6.14 2.11 12.69
CA LEU A 61 -7.02 3.13 13.30
C LEU A 61 -8.37 2.57 13.78
N LEU A 62 -8.76 1.39 13.27
CA LEU A 62 -10.01 0.73 13.67
C LEU A 62 -9.84 -0.22 14.85
N ILE A 63 -8.61 -0.44 15.32
CA ILE A 63 -8.31 -1.37 16.40
C ILE A 63 -8.30 -0.63 17.73
N SER A 64 -8.96 -1.21 18.73
CA SER A 64 -8.95 -0.67 20.10
C SER A 64 -7.53 -0.63 20.66
N ASP A 65 -7.18 0.44 21.38
CA ASP A 65 -5.88 0.61 22.06
C ASP A 65 -5.52 -0.58 22.96
N THR A 66 -6.52 -1.30 23.49
CA THR A 66 -6.31 -2.48 24.35
C THR A 66 -5.80 -3.69 23.59
N LEU A 67 -6.02 -3.75 22.28
CA LEU A 67 -5.58 -4.85 21.39
C LEU A 67 -4.33 -4.48 20.58
N PHE A 68 -3.86 -3.25 20.75
CA PHE A 68 -2.72 -2.72 19.99
C PHE A 68 -1.42 -3.16 20.65
N PRO A 69 -0.53 -3.85 19.93
CA PRO A 69 0.81 -4.14 20.45
C PRO A 69 1.72 -2.89 20.47
N ILE A 70 1.22 -1.77 19.95
CA ILE A 70 1.92 -0.49 19.86
C ILE A 70 0.97 0.61 20.34
N SER A 71 1.45 1.47 21.23
CA SER A 71 0.69 2.63 21.72
C SER A 71 1.19 3.92 21.09
N PHE A 72 0.25 4.82 20.76
CA PHE A 72 0.57 6.19 20.43
C PHE A 72 0.77 6.99 21.72
N VAL A 73 1.95 7.52 21.95
CA VAL A 73 2.23 8.42 23.05
C VAL A 73 2.36 9.84 22.51
N ALA A 74 1.48 10.72 22.93
CA ALA A 74 1.60 12.14 22.61
C ALA A 74 2.87 12.71 23.27
N LEU A 75 3.76 13.28 22.49
CA LEU A 75 4.92 13.99 23.01
C LEU A 75 4.47 15.33 23.60
N ALA A 76 5.10 15.73 24.71
CA ALA A 76 4.87 17.03 25.32
C ALA A 76 5.22 18.14 24.31
N GLY A 77 4.20 18.84 23.79
CA GLY A 77 4.36 19.87 22.76
C GLY A 77 3.36 19.78 21.61
N GLY A 78 2.51 18.75 21.58
CA GLY A 78 1.40 18.62 20.61
C GLY A 78 1.78 18.15 19.22
N ASP A 79 3.06 17.89 18.96
CA ASP A 79 3.53 17.30 17.71
C ASP A 79 3.85 15.81 17.89
N ILE A 80 3.16 15.05 17.10
CA ILE A 80 3.36 13.64 16.74
C ILE A 80 3.59 12.65 17.89
N THR A 81 2.70 11.77 17.92
CA THR A 81 2.57 10.51 18.58
C THR A 81 3.76 9.60 18.32
N ARG A 82 4.53 9.31 19.33
CA ARG A 82 5.56 8.27 19.28
C ARG A 82 4.89 6.91 19.43
N LEU A 83 5.18 5.97 18.54
CA LEU A 83 4.76 4.60 18.69
C LEU A 83 5.68 3.88 19.68
N VAL A 84 5.11 3.39 20.77
CA VAL A 84 5.83 2.63 21.79
C VAL A 84 5.28 1.21 21.81
N SER A 85 6.18 0.23 21.78
CA SER A 85 5.80 -1.18 21.96
C SER A 85 5.10 -1.35 23.32
N ARG A 86 3.98 -2.05 23.31
CA ARG A 86 3.15 -2.30 24.48
C ARG A 86 2.74 -3.77 24.51
N GLU A 87 2.84 -4.39 25.67
CA GLU A 87 2.21 -5.68 25.89
C GLU A 87 0.68 -5.53 25.80
N PRO A 88 0.00 -6.29 24.93
CA PRO A 88 -1.45 -6.21 24.80
C PRO A 88 -2.12 -6.63 26.10
N HIS A 89 -3.19 -5.95 26.46
CA HIS A 89 -4.01 -6.35 27.59
C HIS A 89 -4.53 -7.78 27.37
N ASP A 90 -4.34 -8.69 28.35
CA ASP A 90 -4.74 -10.10 28.30
C ASP A 90 -4.06 -10.96 27.23
N GLY A 91 -2.90 -10.55 26.70
CA GLY A 91 -2.16 -11.31 25.66
C GLY A 91 -2.89 -11.37 24.32
N ARG A 92 -3.89 -10.52 24.07
CA ARG A 92 -4.65 -10.45 22.83
C ARG A 92 -4.10 -9.36 21.92
N ALA A 93 -3.04 -9.65 21.19
CA ALA A 93 -2.58 -8.74 20.15
C ALA A 93 -3.47 -8.82 18.90
N ALA A 94 -3.69 -7.67 18.24
CA ALA A 94 -4.38 -7.60 16.96
C ALA A 94 -3.57 -8.27 15.83
N TRP A 95 -2.25 -8.21 15.93
CA TRP A 95 -1.29 -8.91 15.07
C TRP A 95 -0.10 -9.37 15.88
N GLU A 96 0.73 -10.19 15.26
CA GLU A 96 2.00 -10.62 15.81
C GLU A 96 3.11 -10.53 14.75
N TYR A 97 4.33 -10.38 15.22
CA TYR A 97 5.51 -10.47 14.40
C TYR A 97 6.14 -11.84 14.61
N VAL A 98 6.17 -12.65 13.55
CA VAL A 98 6.71 -14.01 13.58
C VAL A 98 8.10 -14.01 12.98
N ASP A 99 9.08 -14.49 13.76
CA ASP A 99 10.44 -14.69 13.27
C ASP A 99 10.49 -15.94 12.37
N GLU A 100 10.75 -15.73 11.08
CA GLU A 100 10.92 -16.76 10.06
C GLU A 100 12.39 -16.91 9.60
N SER A 101 13.34 -16.32 10.30
CA SER A 101 14.76 -16.31 9.93
C SER A 101 15.34 -17.72 9.73
N ALA A 102 14.87 -18.71 10.50
CA ALA A 102 15.32 -20.08 10.40
C ALA A 102 14.66 -20.88 9.27
N THR A 103 13.47 -20.48 8.80
CA THR A 103 12.62 -21.27 7.89
C THR A 103 12.52 -20.71 6.47
N ALA A 104 12.57 -19.40 6.32
CA ALA A 104 12.40 -18.71 5.04
C ALA A 104 13.70 -18.52 4.25
N GLY A 105 14.50 -19.57 4.07
CA GLY A 105 15.78 -19.51 3.36
C GLY A 105 16.93 -18.92 4.19
N GLY A 106 16.80 -18.93 5.52
CA GLY A 106 17.60 -18.25 6.52
C GLY A 106 19.02 -18.78 6.78
N GLY A 107 19.71 -19.24 5.74
CA GLY A 107 21.14 -19.57 5.86
C GLY A 107 22.10 -18.38 5.69
N ASP A 108 21.58 -17.20 5.37
CA ASP A 108 22.37 -15.99 5.06
C ASP A 108 22.62 -15.08 6.29
N GLY A 109 22.08 -15.42 7.46
CA GLY A 109 22.25 -14.67 8.70
C GLY A 109 21.44 -13.38 8.81
N HIS A 110 20.56 -13.09 7.84
CA HIS A 110 19.70 -11.91 7.89
C HIS A 110 18.35 -12.19 8.54
N PRO A 111 17.84 -11.28 9.39
CA PRO A 111 16.54 -11.47 10.03
C PRO A 111 15.41 -11.42 8.99
N ARG A 112 14.39 -12.28 9.21
CA ARG A 112 13.15 -12.30 8.44
C ARG A 112 11.98 -12.35 9.40
N VAL A 113 11.21 -11.30 9.41
CA VAL A 113 10.03 -11.18 10.29
C VAL A 113 8.79 -10.97 9.46
N ARG A 114 7.75 -11.75 9.72
CA ARG A 114 6.46 -11.66 9.05
C ARG A 114 5.42 -11.05 9.97
N LEU A 115 4.62 -10.14 9.43
CA LEU A 115 3.41 -9.65 10.08
C LEU A 115 2.28 -10.69 9.90
N VAL A 116 1.68 -11.12 11.00
CA VAL A 116 0.54 -12.06 10.97
C VAL A 116 -0.66 -11.40 11.66
N LEU A 117 -1.74 -11.23 10.93
CA LEU A 117 -2.99 -10.69 11.46
C LEU A 117 -3.77 -11.78 12.21
N ARG A 118 -4.28 -11.45 13.39
CA ARG A 118 -5.23 -12.29 14.10
C ARG A 118 -6.60 -12.28 13.41
N ASN A 119 -7.43 -13.27 13.68
CA ASN A 119 -8.72 -13.46 13.01
C ASN A 119 -9.62 -12.21 13.01
N ASP A 120 -9.68 -11.48 14.13
CA ASP A 120 -10.50 -10.27 14.22
C ASP A 120 -9.95 -9.13 13.37
N THR A 121 -8.64 -8.94 13.37
CA THR A 121 -7.96 -7.96 12.52
C THR A 121 -8.06 -8.35 11.05
N ARG A 122 -8.00 -9.65 10.73
CA ARG A 122 -8.22 -10.13 9.37
C ARG A 122 -9.65 -9.82 8.87
N ARG A 123 -10.66 -9.92 9.74
CA ARG A 123 -12.03 -9.51 9.43
C ARG A 123 -12.16 -8.00 9.21
N LEU A 124 -11.44 -7.20 9.99
CA LEU A 124 -11.39 -5.74 9.77
C LEU A 124 -10.78 -5.41 8.41
N LEU A 125 -9.67 -6.07 8.03
CA LEU A 125 -9.08 -5.90 6.71
C LEU A 125 -10.07 -6.25 5.60
N SER A 126 -10.81 -7.36 5.72
CA SER A 126 -11.88 -7.71 4.78
C SER A 126 -12.99 -6.64 4.72
N GLY A 127 -13.30 -6.03 5.86
CA GLY A 127 -14.25 -4.91 5.91
C GLY A 127 -13.77 -3.69 5.16
N ILE A 128 -12.49 -3.37 5.27
CA ILE A 128 -11.85 -2.26 4.54
C ILE A 128 -11.85 -2.54 3.04
N HIS A 129 -11.45 -3.75 2.61
CA HIS A 129 -11.50 -4.12 1.19
C HIS A 129 -12.91 -3.93 0.61
N ARG A 130 -13.96 -4.38 1.32
CA ARG A 130 -15.35 -4.15 0.88
C ARG A 130 -15.70 -2.67 0.81
N GLY A 131 -15.23 -1.87 1.78
CA GLY A 131 -15.40 -0.41 1.75
C GLY A 131 -14.79 0.22 0.50
N TRP A 132 -13.64 -0.26 0.02
CA TRP A 132 -13.08 0.19 -1.26
C TRP A 132 -14.02 -0.11 -2.42
N GLY A 133 -14.58 -1.32 -2.47
CA GLY A 133 -15.55 -1.71 -3.50
C GLY A 133 -16.77 -0.80 -3.53
N GLU A 134 -17.31 -0.44 -2.37
CA GLU A 134 -18.45 0.48 -2.27
C GLU A 134 -18.08 1.89 -2.75
N HIS A 135 -16.93 2.44 -2.37
CA HIS A 135 -16.48 3.75 -2.86
C HIS A 135 -16.30 3.77 -4.36
N LEU A 136 -15.67 2.73 -4.91
CA LEU A 136 -15.49 2.58 -6.35
C LEU A 136 -16.85 2.45 -7.06
N ALA A 137 -17.77 1.65 -6.56
CA ALA A 137 -19.11 1.49 -7.14
C ALA A 137 -19.93 2.80 -7.15
N LEU A 138 -19.61 3.72 -6.24
CA LEU A 138 -20.20 5.08 -6.20
C LEU A 138 -19.47 6.09 -7.12
N GLY A 139 -18.48 5.65 -7.90
CA GLY A 139 -17.75 6.49 -8.85
C GLY A 139 -16.52 7.20 -8.28
N THR A 140 -16.08 6.88 -7.06
CA THR A 140 -14.88 7.46 -6.47
C THR A 140 -13.62 6.75 -7.00
N ASN A 141 -12.65 7.49 -7.53
CA ASN A 141 -11.32 6.95 -7.82
C ASN A 141 -10.54 6.73 -6.51
N LEU A 142 -9.80 5.64 -6.41
CA LEU A 142 -9.02 5.34 -5.22
C LEU A 142 -7.53 5.17 -5.53
N ILE A 143 -6.67 5.76 -4.69
CA ILE A 143 -5.27 5.36 -4.55
C ILE A 143 -5.20 4.45 -3.33
N ILE A 144 -4.82 3.20 -3.53
CA ILE A 144 -4.80 2.16 -2.50
C ILE A 144 -3.34 1.83 -2.17
N ASP A 145 -2.83 2.35 -1.04
CA ASP A 145 -1.53 1.96 -0.48
C ASP A 145 -1.68 0.63 0.23
N HIS A 146 -1.34 -0.45 -0.44
CA HIS A 146 -1.46 -1.78 0.15
C HIS A 146 -0.12 -2.50 0.25
N PHE A 147 -0.07 -3.40 1.21
CA PHE A 147 0.96 -4.36 1.44
C PHE A 147 0.38 -5.76 1.21
N LEU A 148 0.47 -6.23 -0.04
CA LEU A 148 -0.07 -7.53 -0.45
C LEU A 148 0.90 -8.65 -0.03
N GLN A 149 1.02 -8.89 1.28
CA GLN A 149 1.93 -9.90 1.83
C GLN A 149 1.45 -11.32 1.55
N ASP A 150 0.17 -11.56 1.69
CA ASP A 150 -0.44 -12.87 1.58
C ASP A 150 -1.34 -12.94 0.34
N ARG A 151 -1.35 -14.10 -0.31
CA ARG A 151 -2.12 -14.31 -1.53
C ARG A 151 -3.62 -14.11 -1.32
N ASP A 152 -4.15 -14.58 -0.20
CA ASP A 152 -5.57 -14.40 0.13
C ASP A 152 -5.97 -12.93 0.34
N TRP A 153 -5.05 -12.07 0.80
CA TRP A 153 -5.30 -10.63 0.87
C TRP A 153 -5.32 -10.00 -0.53
N SER A 154 -4.39 -10.44 -1.39
CA SER A 154 -4.31 -10.00 -2.78
C SER A 154 -5.56 -10.40 -3.55
N ASP A 155 -5.92 -11.68 -3.48
CA ASP A 155 -7.07 -12.23 -4.20
C ASP A 155 -8.38 -11.55 -3.73
N GLU A 156 -8.55 -11.31 -2.42
CA GLU A 156 -9.71 -10.61 -1.88
C GLU A 156 -9.78 -9.13 -2.31
N ALA A 157 -8.65 -8.41 -2.26
CA ALA A 157 -8.60 -7.02 -2.67
C ALA A 157 -8.94 -6.86 -4.17
N LEU A 158 -8.34 -7.69 -5.02
CA LEU A 158 -8.62 -7.68 -6.46
C LEU A 158 -10.06 -8.05 -6.78
N ASP A 159 -10.60 -9.11 -6.17
CA ASP A 159 -12.00 -9.55 -6.36
C ASP A 159 -13.01 -8.45 -6.00
N VAL A 160 -12.77 -7.73 -4.92
CA VAL A 160 -13.63 -6.61 -4.50
C VAL A 160 -13.58 -5.45 -5.49
N ILE A 161 -12.39 -5.09 -5.99
CA ILE A 161 -12.24 -4.02 -6.97
C ILE A 161 -12.90 -4.43 -8.30
N GLU A 162 -12.65 -5.64 -8.79
CA GLU A 162 -13.28 -6.14 -10.03
C GLU A 162 -14.81 -6.14 -9.94
N LYS A 163 -15.37 -6.61 -8.81
CA LYS A 163 -16.83 -6.63 -8.59
C LYS A 163 -17.46 -5.25 -8.51
N SER A 164 -16.71 -4.22 -8.17
CA SER A 164 -17.20 -2.85 -8.17
C SER A 164 -17.40 -2.27 -9.58
N GLY A 165 -16.88 -2.93 -10.61
CA GLY A 165 -16.85 -2.42 -11.98
C GLY A 165 -15.74 -1.41 -12.24
N ALA A 166 -14.85 -1.18 -11.28
CA ALA A 166 -13.73 -0.26 -11.44
C ALA A 166 -12.60 -0.89 -12.25
N ARG A 167 -11.88 -0.05 -12.99
CA ARG A 167 -10.64 -0.45 -13.64
C ARG A 167 -9.49 -0.48 -12.64
N ILE A 168 -8.76 -1.58 -12.62
CA ILE A 168 -7.54 -1.71 -11.82
C ILE A 168 -6.36 -1.16 -12.62
N PHE A 169 -5.60 -0.26 -11.98
CA PHE A 169 -4.29 0.19 -12.40
C PHE A 169 -3.28 -0.17 -11.31
N SER A 170 -2.38 -1.10 -11.61
CA SER A 170 -1.47 -1.70 -10.64
C SER A 170 -0.07 -1.10 -10.72
N VAL A 171 0.45 -0.65 -9.58
CA VAL A 171 1.77 -0.04 -9.41
C VAL A 171 2.64 -0.92 -8.53
N GLY A 172 3.75 -1.42 -9.07
CA GLY A 172 4.77 -2.15 -8.32
C GLY A 172 5.85 -1.21 -7.79
N VAL A 173 5.99 -1.11 -6.48
CA VAL A 173 7.05 -0.30 -5.85
C VAL A 173 8.17 -1.20 -5.39
N TYR A 174 9.33 -1.03 -6.02
CA TYR A 174 10.56 -1.75 -5.73
C TYR A 174 11.57 -0.88 -5.02
N CYS A 175 12.45 -1.53 -4.28
CA CYS A 175 13.61 -0.90 -3.65
C CYS A 175 14.62 -2.02 -3.36
N SER A 176 15.90 -1.76 -3.46
CA SER A 176 16.93 -2.74 -3.11
C SER A 176 16.82 -3.17 -1.64
N VAL A 177 17.07 -4.46 -1.38
CA VAL A 177 16.97 -5.00 -0.01
C VAL A 177 17.87 -4.25 0.96
N HIS A 178 19.08 -3.90 0.54
CA HIS A 178 20.02 -3.13 1.35
C HIS A 178 19.44 -1.77 1.78
N GLU A 179 18.79 -1.06 0.86
CA GLU A 179 18.19 0.24 1.16
C GLU A 179 16.92 0.09 2.01
N LEU A 180 16.13 -0.96 1.78
CA LEU A 180 14.97 -1.30 2.63
C LEU A 180 15.39 -1.50 4.09
N GLU A 181 16.43 -2.30 4.32
CA GLU A 181 16.97 -2.58 5.66
C GLU A 181 17.57 -1.32 6.31
N ARG A 182 18.27 -0.50 5.53
CA ARG A 182 18.79 0.80 6.00
C ARG A 182 17.66 1.72 6.46
N ARG A 183 16.59 1.83 5.66
CA ARG A 183 15.41 2.63 5.99
C ARG A 183 14.66 2.07 7.19
N GLU A 184 14.55 0.75 7.29
CA GLU A 184 13.93 0.08 8.43
C GLU A 184 14.69 0.37 9.71
N ALA A 185 16.03 0.22 9.73
CA ALA A 185 16.87 0.52 10.87
C ALA A 185 16.75 2.00 11.31
N SER A 186 16.76 2.94 10.34
CA SER A 186 16.61 4.37 10.65
C SER A 186 15.25 4.70 11.30
N ARG A 187 14.20 3.95 10.99
CA ARG A 187 12.87 4.12 11.64
C ARG A 187 12.83 3.51 13.03
N ALA A 188 13.52 2.38 13.26
CA ALA A 188 13.59 1.73 14.57
C ALA A 188 14.26 2.63 15.61
N ASP A 189 15.24 3.45 15.17
CA ASP A 189 15.97 4.38 16.05
C ASP A 189 15.19 5.68 16.37
N GLY A 190 14.07 5.97 15.68
CA GLY A 190 13.43 7.27 15.77
C GLY A 190 11.94 7.29 16.07
N GLU A 191 11.11 6.97 15.08
CA GLU A 191 9.67 7.29 15.15
C GLU A 191 8.76 6.06 15.41
N LEU A 192 9.27 4.85 15.24
CA LEU A 192 8.51 3.61 15.29
C LEU A 192 9.19 2.57 16.20
N GLU A 193 9.42 2.94 17.46
CA GLU A 193 9.84 1.94 18.45
C GLU A 193 8.87 0.76 18.47
N GLY A 194 9.40 -0.45 18.23
CA GLY A 194 8.63 -1.68 18.29
C GLY A 194 8.36 -2.39 16.97
N ARG A 195 8.75 -1.83 15.82
CA ARG A 195 8.80 -2.62 14.57
C ARG A 195 10.10 -3.43 14.55
N PRO A 196 10.03 -4.77 14.44
CA PRO A 196 11.22 -5.59 14.42
C PRO A 196 12.00 -5.41 13.13
N LEU A 197 13.33 -5.52 13.20
CA LEU A 197 14.18 -5.64 12.01
C LEU A 197 13.87 -6.94 11.28
N GLY A 198 13.94 -6.90 9.94
CA GLY A 198 13.68 -8.03 9.07
C GLY A 198 12.27 -8.07 8.49
N LEU A 199 11.37 -7.17 8.91
CA LEU A 199 10.05 -7.01 8.31
C LEU A 199 10.18 -6.53 6.86
N ALA A 200 11.06 -5.58 6.58
CA ALA A 200 11.27 -5.04 5.24
C ALA A 200 11.81 -6.12 4.28
N ARG A 201 12.80 -6.91 4.69
CA ARG A 201 13.32 -8.03 3.90
C ARG A 201 12.24 -9.06 3.62
N ARG A 202 11.55 -9.52 4.66
CA ARG A 202 10.53 -10.56 4.50
C ARG A 202 9.34 -10.09 3.67
N SER A 203 8.91 -8.85 3.85
CA SER A 203 7.86 -8.27 3.03
C SER A 203 8.25 -8.15 1.56
N ASN A 204 9.51 -7.84 1.26
CA ASN A 204 10.02 -7.80 -0.11
C ASN A 204 10.01 -9.18 -0.80
N GLU A 205 10.28 -10.24 -0.05
CA GLU A 205 10.21 -11.62 -0.55
C GLU A 205 8.77 -12.06 -0.86
N LEU A 206 7.78 -11.48 -0.19
CA LEU A 206 6.39 -11.92 -0.24
C LEU A 206 5.51 -11.07 -1.17
N CYS A 207 5.56 -9.73 -1.06
CA CYS A 207 4.57 -8.84 -1.65
C CYS A 207 4.53 -8.88 -3.20
N HIS A 208 5.60 -9.31 -3.85
CA HIS A 208 5.66 -9.45 -5.32
C HIS A 208 5.51 -10.89 -5.81
N SER A 209 5.28 -11.86 -4.90
CA SER A 209 5.28 -13.30 -5.21
C SER A 209 3.92 -13.83 -5.69
N HIS A 210 2.86 -13.01 -5.70
CA HIS A 210 1.49 -13.47 -5.95
C HIS A 210 1.07 -13.48 -7.41
N GLY A 211 1.98 -13.13 -8.33
CA GLY A 211 1.69 -13.12 -9.77
C GLY A 211 0.87 -11.93 -10.24
N LEU A 212 0.77 -10.87 -9.44
CA LEU A 212 0.19 -9.59 -9.87
C LEU A 212 1.09 -8.96 -10.93
N GLU A 213 0.57 -8.80 -12.14
CA GLU A 213 1.23 -8.05 -13.20
C GLU A 213 1.01 -6.55 -12.96
N TYR A 214 2.09 -5.78 -12.97
CA TYR A 214 2.02 -4.33 -12.77
C TYR A 214 1.93 -3.60 -14.10
N ASP A 215 1.02 -2.62 -14.16
CA ASP A 215 0.92 -1.69 -15.29
C ASP A 215 2.14 -0.76 -15.36
N VAL A 216 2.71 -0.43 -14.19
CA VAL A 216 3.96 0.33 -14.07
C VAL A 216 4.75 -0.12 -12.83
N THR A 217 6.08 -0.08 -12.93
CA THR A 217 6.98 -0.33 -11.80
C THR A 217 7.89 0.87 -11.56
N VAL A 218 8.15 1.18 -10.30
CA VAL A 218 9.05 2.26 -9.88
C VAL A 218 10.06 1.76 -8.85
N TRP A 219 11.28 2.32 -8.89
CA TRP A 219 12.39 1.97 -8.01
C TRP A 219 12.76 3.15 -7.14
N THR A 220 12.31 3.16 -5.89
CA THR A 220 12.41 4.32 -4.99
C THR A 220 13.81 4.59 -4.42
N ASP A 221 14.77 3.72 -4.68
CA ASP A 221 16.20 3.93 -4.42
C ASP A 221 16.99 4.37 -5.65
N GLN A 222 16.36 4.41 -6.83
CA GLN A 222 16.96 4.80 -8.09
C GLN A 222 16.29 6.03 -8.72
N GLN A 223 15.09 6.36 -8.28
CA GLN A 223 14.27 7.45 -8.78
C GLN A 223 13.85 8.37 -7.62
N THR A 224 13.72 9.64 -7.89
CA THR A 224 13.05 10.56 -6.98
C THR A 224 11.55 10.27 -6.89
N THR A 225 10.88 10.78 -5.86
CA THR A 225 9.43 10.68 -5.73
C THR A 225 8.73 11.33 -6.93
N GLU A 226 9.22 12.47 -7.41
CA GLU A 226 8.66 13.20 -8.55
C GLU A 226 8.77 12.39 -9.85
N GLU A 227 9.97 11.84 -10.16
CA GLU A 227 10.17 10.97 -11.32
C GLU A 227 9.26 9.72 -11.27
N SER A 228 9.07 9.14 -10.08
CA SER A 228 8.19 8.00 -9.88
C SER A 228 6.72 8.38 -10.13
N VAL A 229 6.27 9.53 -9.62
CA VAL A 229 4.91 10.05 -9.86
C VAL A 229 4.70 10.35 -11.35
N ASP A 230 5.66 10.99 -12.02
CA ASP A 230 5.57 11.30 -13.45
C ASP A 230 5.47 10.01 -14.30
N ALA A 231 6.22 8.96 -13.95
CA ALA A 231 6.13 7.67 -14.62
C ALA A 231 4.75 7.01 -14.44
N ILE A 232 4.19 7.07 -13.23
CA ILE A 232 2.86 6.51 -12.92
C ILE A 232 1.78 7.28 -13.71
N VAL A 233 1.82 8.60 -13.68
CA VAL A 233 0.85 9.46 -14.38
C VAL A 233 0.94 9.25 -15.89
N ALA A 234 2.13 9.17 -16.47
CA ALA A 234 2.32 8.89 -17.88
C ALA A 234 1.76 7.51 -18.30
N ALA A 235 1.99 6.47 -17.49
CA ALA A 235 1.45 5.14 -17.72
C ALA A 235 -0.09 5.11 -17.62
N LEU A 236 -0.65 5.81 -16.64
CA LEU A 236 -2.09 5.93 -16.45
C LEU A 236 -2.76 6.58 -17.67
N TYR A 237 -2.22 7.69 -18.18
CA TYR A 237 -2.71 8.34 -19.41
C TYR A 237 -2.55 7.47 -20.66
N SER A 238 -1.48 6.66 -20.72
CA SER A 238 -1.28 5.76 -21.87
C SER A 238 -2.34 4.67 -21.95
N LEU A 239 -2.76 4.13 -20.80
CA LEU A 239 -3.86 3.16 -20.72
C LEU A 239 -5.21 3.78 -21.09
N GLU A 240 -5.47 5.01 -20.70
CA GLU A 240 -6.69 5.73 -21.06
C GLU A 240 -6.83 5.95 -22.57
N ASN A 241 -5.70 6.11 -23.27
CA ASN A 241 -5.68 6.30 -24.73
C ASN A 241 -5.60 4.98 -25.53
N GLY A 242 -5.87 3.82 -24.89
CA GLY A 242 -5.93 2.53 -25.57
C GLY A 242 -4.56 1.93 -25.96
N ALA A 243 -3.48 2.42 -25.37
CA ALA A 243 -2.17 1.81 -25.56
C ALA A 243 -2.12 0.40 -24.92
N PRO A 244 -1.52 -0.60 -25.57
CA PRO A 244 -1.39 -1.93 -24.99
C PRO A 244 -0.56 -1.87 -23.71
N ARG A 245 -0.95 -2.65 -22.69
CA ARG A 245 -0.18 -2.79 -21.44
C ARG A 245 1.28 -3.09 -21.76
N PRO A 246 2.26 -2.38 -21.17
CA PRO A 246 3.65 -2.75 -21.31
C PRO A 246 3.82 -4.15 -20.72
N ARG A 247 4.28 -5.12 -21.54
CA ARG A 247 4.61 -6.46 -21.02
C ARG A 247 5.79 -6.31 -20.08
N GLY A 248 5.57 -6.63 -18.80
CA GLY A 248 6.62 -6.61 -17.79
C GLY A 248 7.83 -7.41 -18.27
N ASN A 249 9.01 -6.81 -18.21
CA ASN A 249 10.25 -7.56 -18.40
C ASN A 249 10.38 -8.54 -17.22
N SER A 250 10.20 -9.81 -17.54
CA SER A 250 10.48 -10.95 -16.66
C SER A 250 11.95 -11.05 -16.29
#